data_03f6bb072fccd21d5abd97ff3295cf6f
#
_entry.id   03f6bb072fccd21d5abd97ff3295cf6f
#
_cell.length_a   1.000
_cell.length_b   1.000
_cell.length_c   1.000
_cell.angle_alpha   90.00
_cell.angle_beta   90.00
_cell.angle_gamma   90.00
#
_symmetry.space_group_name_H-M   'P 1'
#
loop_
_entity.id
_entity.type
_entity.pdbx_description
1 polymer ?
#
loop_
_entity_poly.entity_id
_entity_poly.type
_entity_poly.pdbx_seq_one_letter_code
_entity_poly.pdbx_strand_id
1 'polypeptide(L)'
;MLRVLFLVLLLAAFTFAQDESVSDYDRWMQAKAHRDSVRNAERIQKNSVPFDFLVGMTLNVGFKVINNEKQLSRYKKVERVVFFEGAFFQAGASVQWPLLQYNLAVRFGVLFEYAPLFLSKPLYIEDGDGGYKRVSDGGLSQGRIAFPILFAVKPRFSFVSFEFGPQISIPLFDKLELDGARDRELDSSMEFSMLLGVGFRVNERIYLDLLLDAKFYHKYNERIADGLAHWSSVAIKAGVTFNPF
;
A
#
# COMPACT_ATOMS: atom_id res chain seq x y z
N MET A 1 20.22 19.35 7.90
CA MET A 1 21.20 18.58 8.67
C MET A 1 21.77 19.35 9.88
N LEU A 2 22.23 20.59 9.73
CA LEU A 2 22.86 21.37 10.83
C LEU A 2 21.94 21.59 12.03
N ARG A 3 20.63 21.80 11.82
CA ARG A 3 19.64 22.03 12.91
C ARG A 3 19.36 20.77 13.76
N VAL A 4 19.43 19.59 13.16
CA VAL A 4 19.25 18.33 13.89
C VAL A 4 20.48 18.00 14.73
N LEU A 5 21.67 18.29 14.19
CA LEU A 5 22.94 18.11 14.90
C LEU A 5 23.02 19.06 16.13
N PHE A 6 22.51 20.29 15.98
CA PHE A 6 22.49 21.28 17.05
C PHE A 6 21.51 20.86 18.17
N LEU A 7 20.35 20.29 17.81
CA LEU A 7 19.38 19.79 18.78
C LEU A 7 19.91 18.58 19.58
N VAL A 8 20.62 17.67 18.91
CA VAL A 8 21.27 16.52 19.54
C VAL A 8 22.40 16.95 20.47
N LEU A 9 23.20 17.95 20.07
CA LEU A 9 24.24 18.51 20.93
C LEU A 9 23.68 19.30 22.12
N LEU A 10 22.57 20.00 21.97
CA LEU A 10 21.85 20.69 23.04
C LEU A 10 21.27 19.71 24.04
N LEU A 11 20.66 18.61 23.58
CA LEU A 11 20.17 17.53 24.46
C LEU A 11 21.31 16.83 25.18
N ALA A 12 22.45 16.59 24.54
CA ALA A 12 23.62 16.03 25.18
C ALA A 12 24.21 16.97 26.24
N ALA A 13 24.26 18.29 25.97
CA ALA A 13 24.75 19.27 26.93
C ALA A 13 23.85 19.40 28.18
N PHE A 14 22.53 19.25 28.01
CA PHE A 14 21.58 19.25 29.15
C PHE A 14 21.72 18.03 30.04
N THR A 15 22.11 16.86 29.48
CA THR A 15 22.34 15.64 30.29
C THR A 15 23.62 15.70 31.11
N PHE A 16 24.62 16.49 30.71
CA PHE A 16 25.88 16.66 31.46
C PHE A 16 25.83 17.74 32.55
N ALA A 17 24.83 18.63 32.56
CA ALA A 17 24.74 19.75 33.51
C ALA A 17 23.95 19.41 34.81
N GLN A 18 23.47 18.19 35.00
CA GLN A 18 22.67 17.79 36.17
C GLN A 18 23.38 16.88 37.16
N ASP A 19 24.69 16.88 37.22
CA ASP A 19 25.43 15.98 38.09
C ASP A 19 25.95 16.66 39.36
N GLU A 20 25.07 17.35 40.11
CA GLU A 20 25.39 17.70 41.52
C GLU A 20 24.14 17.51 42.40
N SER A 21 24.26 16.60 43.34
CA SER A 21 23.35 16.31 44.49
C SER A 21 22.12 15.44 44.20
N VAL A 22 22.27 14.35 43.50
CA VAL A 22 21.19 13.32 43.43
C VAL A 22 21.22 12.56 44.78
N SER A 23 20.14 12.61 45.55
CA SER A 23 20.02 11.86 46.81
C SER A 23 20.14 10.33 46.56
N ASP A 24 20.57 9.56 47.56
CA ASP A 24 20.64 8.12 47.42
C ASP A 24 19.29 7.47 47.06
N TYR A 25 18.21 8.11 47.46
CA TYR A 25 16.84 7.74 47.03
C TYR A 25 16.63 7.95 45.53
N ASP A 26 17.05 9.09 44.99
CA ASP A 26 16.92 9.37 43.55
C ASP A 26 17.79 8.44 42.71
N ARG A 27 19.00 8.14 43.18
CA ARG A 27 19.87 7.12 42.52
C ARG A 27 19.22 5.75 42.52
N TRP A 28 18.59 5.35 43.65
CA TRP A 28 17.85 4.10 43.71
C TRP A 28 16.66 4.08 42.79
N MET A 29 15.88 5.18 42.71
CA MET A 29 14.73 5.32 41.83
C MET A 29 15.15 5.28 40.36
N GLN A 30 16.22 5.95 39.98
CA GLN A 30 16.76 5.91 38.61
C GLN A 30 17.26 4.49 38.27
N ALA A 31 17.98 3.84 39.17
CA ALA A 31 18.44 2.45 38.98
C ALA A 31 17.27 1.46 38.89
N LYS A 32 16.18 1.69 39.64
CA LYS A 32 14.95 0.91 39.54
C LYS A 32 14.25 1.13 38.22
N ALA A 33 14.04 2.39 37.81
CA ALA A 33 13.43 2.75 36.55
C ALA A 33 14.21 2.19 35.34
N HIS A 34 15.54 2.24 35.43
CA HIS A 34 16.42 1.64 34.42
C HIS A 34 16.26 0.11 34.36
N ARG A 35 16.25 -0.57 35.51
CA ARG A 35 16.03 -2.04 35.58
C ARG A 35 14.66 -2.43 35.04
N ASP A 36 13.61 -1.66 35.37
CA ASP A 36 12.26 -1.94 34.91
C ASP A 36 12.15 -1.67 33.38
N SER A 37 12.83 -0.65 32.86
CA SER A 37 12.89 -0.39 31.42
C SER A 37 13.64 -1.51 30.67
N VAL A 38 14.76 -1.99 31.19
CA VAL A 38 15.50 -3.11 30.61
C VAL A 38 14.66 -4.38 30.63
N ARG A 39 14.02 -4.72 31.77
CA ARG A 39 13.13 -5.88 31.86
C ARG A 39 11.94 -5.78 30.89
N ASN A 40 11.35 -4.59 30.76
CA ASN A 40 10.28 -4.37 29.80
C ASN A 40 10.79 -4.50 28.36
N ALA A 41 11.96 -3.96 28.04
CA ALA A 41 12.59 -4.12 26.74
C ALA A 41 12.90 -5.59 26.41
N GLU A 42 13.46 -6.34 27.36
CA GLU A 42 13.69 -7.79 27.23
C GLU A 42 12.38 -8.57 27.05
N ARG A 43 11.34 -8.20 27.81
CA ARG A 43 10.00 -8.82 27.69
C ARG A 43 9.38 -8.54 26.33
N ILE A 44 9.48 -7.31 25.83
CA ILE A 44 9.01 -6.92 24.49
C ILE A 44 9.83 -7.66 23.43
N GLN A 45 11.15 -7.73 23.59
CA GLN A 45 12.03 -8.45 22.67
C GLN A 45 11.71 -9.95 22.64
N LYS A 46 11.48 -10.57 23.81
CA LYS A 46 11.12 -11.99 23.92
C LYS A 46 9.75 -12.29 23.32
N ASN A 47 8.81 -11.33 23.42
CA ASN A 47 7.46 -11.46 22.87
C ASN A 47 7.37 -10.99 21.40
N SER A 48 8.40 -10.31 20.87
CA SER A 48 8.42 -9.91 19.47
C SER A 48 8.77 -11.13 18.62
N VAL A 49 7.81 -11.59 17.83
CA VAL A 49 8.06 -12.67 16.86
C VAL A 49 8.98 -12.16 15.76
N PRO A 50 10.19 -12.71 15.56
CA PRO A 50 11.10 -12.27 14.53
C PRO A 50 10.52 -12.56 13.13
N PHE A 51 11.08 -11.95 12.10
CA PHE A 51 10.79 -12.40 10.75
C PHE A 51 11.44 -13.79 10.55
N ASP A 52 10.62 -14.75 10.16
CA ASP A 52 11.06 -16.09 9.76
C ASP A 52 10.75 -16.32 8.29
N PHE A 53 11.30 -17.39 7.77
CA PHE A 53 10.88 -17.87 6.46
C PHE A 53 9.42 -18.31 6.55
N LEU A 54 8.59 -17.70 5.69
CA LEU A 54 7.16 -17.96 5.65
C LEU A 54 6.75 -18.22 4.21
N VAL A 55 6.07 -19.33 3.99
CA VAL A 55 5.35 -19.60 2.73
C VAL A 55 3.89 -19.68 3.09
N GLY A 56 3.05 -18.89 2.46
CA GLY A 56 1.65 -18.82 2.85
C GLY A 56 0.71 -18.42 1.74
N MET A 57 -0.56 -18.58 2.04
CA MET A 57 -1.65 -18.06 1.23
C MET A 57 -1.94 -16.63 1.69
N THR A 58 -2.07 -15.72 0.73
CA THR A 58 -2.36 -14.32 0.97
C THR A 58 -3.73 -13.98 0.41
N LEU A 59 -4.53 -13.31 1.23
CA LEU A 59 -5.83 -12.74 0.87
C LEU A 59 -5.80 -11.26 1.20
N ASN A 60 -6.08 -10.41 0.22
CA ASN A 60 -6.23 -8.97 0.41
C ASN A 60 -7.62 -8.53 -0.03
N VAL A 61 -8.18 -7.62 0.72
CA VAL A 61 -9.40 -6.90 0.35
C VAL A 61 -9.12 -5.41 0.45
N GLY A 62 -9.74 -4.63 -0.41
CA GLY A 62 -9.48 -3.20 -0.40
C GLY A 62 -10.47 -2.38 -1.21
N PHE A 63 -10.19 -1.10 -1.26
CA PHE A 63 -10.93 -0.12 -2.04
C PHE A 63 -9.99 0.57 -3.01
N LYS A 64 -10.39 0.66 -4.27
CA LYS A 64 -9.61 1.20 -5.39
C LYS A 64 -10.35 2.35 -6.03
N VAL A 65 -9.60 3.40 -6.34
CA VAL A 65 -10.08 4.58 -7.06
C VAL A 65 -9.22 4.79 -8.28
N ILE A 66 -9.85 4.98 -9.44
CA ILE A 66 -9.17 5.29 -10.70
C ILE A 66 -9.53 6.71 -11.12
N ASN A 67 -8.53 7.51 -11.43
CA ASN A 67 -8.65 8.90 -11.84
C ASN A 67 -7.82 9.17 -13.10
N ASN A 68 -8.31 10.07 -13.94
CA ASN A 68 -7.58 10.58 -15.10
C ASN A 68 -7.28 12.07 -14.94
N GLU A 69 -6.05 12.39 -14.64
CA GLU A 69 -5.60 13.74 -14.34
C GLU A 69 -5.19 14.57 -15.57
N LYS A 70 -4.93 13.95 -16.73
CA LYS A 70 -4.21 14.63 -17.83
C LYS A 70 -5.06 15.46 -18.78
N GLN A 71 -6.38 15.41 -18.72
CA GLN A 71 -7.22 16.12 -19.70
C GLN A 71 -7.76 17.48 -19.28
N LEU A 72 -7.59 17.87 -18.04
CA LEU A 72 -8.06 19.18 -17.55
C LEU A 72 -7.39 20.38 -18.24
N SER A 73 -6.22 20.20 -18.88
CA SER A 73 -5.45 21.32 -19.41
C SER A 73 -5.82 21.75 -20.85
N ARG A 74 -6.49 20.93 -21.65
CA ARG A 74 -6.75 21.24 -23.07
C ARG A 74 -8.13 21.80 -23.39
N TYR A 75 -9.15 21.53 -22.56
CA TYR A 75 -10.52 21.99 -22.82
C TYR A 75 -11.12 22.65 -21.60
N LYS A 76 -11.07 23.96 -21.53
CA LYS A 76 -11.60 24.80 -20.43
C LYS A 76 -13.10 24.66 -20.12
N LYS A 77 -13.86 23.81 -20.82
CA LYS A 77 -15.33 23.73 -20.68
C LYS A 77 -15.92 22.38 -20.33
N VAL A 78 -15.14 21.31 -20.24
CA VAL A 78 -15.67 19.99 -19.88
C VAL A 78 -14.74 19.37 -18.83
N GLU A 79 -15.19 19.30 -17.58
CA GLU A 79 -14.55 18.48 -16.54
C GLU A 79 -14.72 17.01 -16.93
N ARG A 80 -13.77 16.48 -17.66
CA ARG A 80 -13.76 15.08 -18.11
C ARG A 80 -12.92 14.26 -17.17
N VAL A 81 -13.40 14.06 -15.97
CA VAL A 81 -12.79 13.13 -15.01
C VAL A 81 -13.57 11.83 -15.09
N VAL A 82 -12.94 10.79 -15.65
CA VAL A 82 -13.47 9.45 -15.49
C VAL A 82 -13.10 9.00 -14.09
N PHE A 83 -14.08 8.62 -13.33
CA PHE A 83 -13.90 8.21 -11.97
C PHE A 83 -14.54 6.86 -11.76
N PHE A 84 -13.71 5.81 -11.65
CA PHE A 84 -14.18 4.50 -11.25
C PHE A 84 -13.71 4.23 -9.84
N GLU A 85 -14.59 3.70 -9.02
CA GLU A 85 -14.30 3.32 -7.66
C GLU A 85 -14.98 2.02 -7.28
N GLY A 86 -14.40 1.27 -6.36
CA GLY A 86 -15.01 0.04 -5.87
C GLY A 86 -14.10 -0.81 -5.02
N ALA A 87 -14.69 -1.84 -4.47
CA ALA A 87 -13.96 -2.85 -3.74
C ALA A 87 -13.16 -3.73 -4.72
N PHE A 88 -12.04 -4.25 -4.25
CA PHE A 88 -11.30 -5.30 -4.95
C PHE A 88 -10.81 -6.33 -3.96
N PHE A 89 -10.46 -7.50 -4.48
CA PHE A 89 -9.81 -8.54 -3.71
C PHE A 89 -8.65 -9.15 -4.48
N GLN A 90 -7.66 -9.62 -3.73
CA GLN A 90 -6.53 -10.36 -4.24
C GLN A 90 -6.40 -11.67 -3.46
N ALA A 91 -6.07 -12.74 -4.15
CA ALA A 91 -5.82 -14.03 -3.55
C ALA A 91 -4.64 -14.72 -4.24
N GLY A 92 -3.80 -15.38 -3.48
CA GLY A 92 -2.67 -16.11 -4.06
C GLY A 92 -1.69 -16.62 -3.03
N ALA A 93 -0.44 -16.76 -3.43
CA ALA A 93 0.64 -17.24 -2.58
C ALA A 93 1.71 -16.18 -2.39
N SER A 94 2.34 -16.18 -1.23
CA SER A 94 3.50 -15.34 -0.93
C SER A 94 4.57 -16.09 -0.17
N VAL A 95 5.81 -15.64 -0.35
CA VAL A 95 7.00 -16.13 0.33
C VAL A 95 7.66 -14.95 1.00
N GLN A 96 7.90 -15.04 2.29
CA GLN A 96 8.69 -14.10 3.05
C GLN A 96 10.06 -14.69 3.37
N TRP A 97 11.09 -13.97 3.00
CA TRP A 97 12.47 -14.35 3.25
C TRP A 97 13.08 -13.39 4.27
N PRO A 98 13.47 -13.85 5.47
CA PRO A 98 14.17 -13.01 6.43
C PRO A 98 15.56 -12.66 5.88
N LEU A 99 15.93 -11.40 6.03
CA LEU A 99 17.25 -10.88 5.76
C LEU A 99 18.00 -10.64 7.07
N LEU A 100 19.07 -9.87 7.02
CA LEU A 100 19.95 -9.57 8.15
C LEU A 100 19.22 -9.38 9.50
N GLN A 101 19.65 -10.14 10.52
CA GLN A 101 19.24 -10.01 11.94
C GLN A 101 17.73 -10.10 12.21
N TYR A 102 16.94 -10.76 11.36
CA TYR A 102 15.50 -10.98 11.58
C TYR A 102 14.62 -9.70 11.69
N ASN A 103 15.23 -8.53 11.52
CA ASN A 103 14.53 -7.24 11.54
C ASN A 103 14.18 -6.72 10.14
N LEU A 104 14.69 -7.37 9.11
CA LEU A 104 14.47 -7.07 7.72
C LEU A 104 14.01 -8.33 7.01
N ALA A 105 12.99 -8.22 6.17
CA ALA A 105 12.53 -9.30 5.31
C ALA A 105 12.18 -8.77 3.92
N VAL A 106 12.22 -9.65 2.94
CA VAL A 106 11.62 -9.42 1.63
C VAL A 106 10.49 -10.40 1.45
N ARG A 107 9.35 -9.91 1.01
CA ARG A 107 8.18 -10.71 0.69
C ARG A 107 7.88 -10.62 -0.79
N PHE A 108 7.75 -11.77 -1.44
CA PHE A 108 7.35 -11.93 -2.84
C PHE A 108 5.99 -12.57 -2.89
N GLY A 109 5.16 -12.17 -3.84
CA GLY A 109 3.84 -12.77 -4.01
C GLY A 109 3.47 -12.96 -5.48
N VAL A 110 2.55 -13.89 -5.70
CA VAL A 110 1.81 -14.04 -6.94
C VAL A 110 0.35 -14.07 -6.56
N LEU A 111 -0.37 -13.00 -6.89
CA LEU A 111 -1.74 -12.77 -6.46
C LEU A 111 -2.63 -12.54 -7.68
N PHE A 112 -3.75 -13.23 -7.74
CA PHE A 112 -4.83 -12.89 -8.65
C PHE A 112 -5.63 -11.72 -8.03
N GLU A 113 -5.84 -10.66 -8.79
CA GLU A 113 -6.65 -9.48 -8.42
C GLU A 113 -7.92 -9.45 -9.26
N TYR A 114 -9.04 -9.23 -8.62
CA TYR A 114 -10.31 -8.89 -9.27
C TYR A 114 -10.87 -7.62 -8.67
N ALA A 115 -11.23 -6.65 -9.52
CA ALA A 115 -11.73 -5.35 -9.12
C ALA A 115 -12.98 -4.97 -9.93
N PRO A 116 -14.18 -5.21 -9.42
CA PRO A 116 -15.42 -4.66 -9.96
C PRO A 116 -15.55 -3.21 -9.51
N LEU A 117 -15.36 -2.28 -10.43
CA LEU A 117 -15.39 -0.85 -10.17
C LEU A 117 -16.63 -0.24 -10.81
N PHE A 118 -17.23 0.73 -10.14
CA PHE A 118 -18.42 1.44 -10.59
C PHE A 118 -18.07 2.87 -10.98
N LEU A 119 -18.81 3.40 -11.95
CA LEU A 119 -18.67 4.78 -12.38
C LEU A 119 -19.26 5.71 -11.30
N SER A 120 -18.41 6.50 -10.64
CA SER A 120 -18.85 7.45 -9.61
C SER A 120 -19.21 8.82 -10.16
N LYS A 121 -18.76 9.15 -11.39
CA LYS A 121 -19.08 10.40 -12.08
C LYS A 121 -19.48 10.13 -13.52
N PRO A 122 -20.41 10.93 -14.08
CA PRO A 122 -20.81 10.77 -15.47
C PRO A 122 -19.65 10.88 -16.44
N LEU A 123 -19.63 9.99 -17.42
CA LEU A 123 -18.68 9.94 -18.52
C LEU A 123 -19.34 10.52 -19.79
N TYR A 124 -18.57 11.25 -20.59
CA TYR A 124 -19.01 11.75 -21.88
C TYR A 124 -18.29 10.97 -22.98
N ILE A 125 -19.06 10.23 -23.78
CA ILE A 125 -18.55 9.41 -24.88
C ILE A 125 -18.90 10.10 -26.18
N GLU A 126 -17.97 10.13 -27.13
CA GLU A 126 -18.23 10.64 -28.48
C GLU A 126 -19.27 9.75 -29.17
N ASP A 127 -20.36 10.35 -29.57
CA ASP A 127 -21.36 9.71 -30.39
C ASP A 127 -20.89 9.78 -31.87
N GLY A 128 -21.13 8.73 -32.65
CA GLY A 128 -20.62 8.63 -34.04
C GLY A 128 -20.95 9.79 -34.98
N ASP A 129 -21.86 10.68 -34.57
CA ASP A 129 -22.26 11.89 -35.27
C ASP A 129 -21.48 13.15 -34.84
N GLY A 130 -20.38 13.00 -34.09
CA GLY A 130 -19.56 14.11 -33.58
C GLY A 130 -20.14 14.82 -32.34
N GLY A 131 -21.21 14.29 -31.78
CA GLY A 131 -21.78 14.71 -30.50
C GLY A 131 -21.16 13.96 -29.31
N TYR A 132 -21.54 14.37 -28.08
CA TYR A 132 -21.16 13.66 -26.87
C TYR A 132 -22.39 13.15 -26.13
N LYS A 133 -22.45 11.84 -25.93
CA LYS A 133 -23.48 11.21 -25.09
C LYS A 133 -22.99 11.15 -23.63
N ARG A 134 -23.83 11.62 -22.70
CA ARG A 134 -23.59 11.49 -21.29
C ARG A 134 -24.01 10.10 -20.83
N VAL A 135 -23.09 9.37 -20.21
CA VAL A 135 -23.31 8.08 -19.56
C VAL A 135 -23.15 8.29 -18.06
N SER A 136 -24.17 7.97 -17.28
CA SER A 136 -24.18 8.16 -15.84
C SER A 136 -24.09 6.86 -15.06
N ASP A 137 -24.25 5.73 -15.73
CA ASP A 137 -24.20 4.40 -15.14
C ASP A 137 -23.25 3.51 -15.91
N GLY A 138 -22.50 2.68 -15.19
CA GLY A 138 -21.53 1.77 -15.79
C GLY A 138 -20.50 1.24 -14.79
N GLY A 139 -19.68 0.34 -15.28
CA GLY A 139 -18.66 -0.32 -14.51
C GLY A 139 -17.41 -0.66 -15.32
N LEU A 140 -16.34 -0.89 -14.59
CA LEU A 140 -15.08 -1.39 -15.12
C LEU A 140 -14.65 -2.62 -14.31
N SER A 141 -14.74 -3.79 -14.91
CA SER A 141 -14.30 -5.04 -14.29
C SER A 141 -12.87 -5.34 -14.73
N GLN A 142 -11.95 -5.41 -13.76
CA GLN A 142 -10.52 -5.66 -14.00
C GLN A 142 -10.11 -7.01 -13.42
N GLY A 143 -9.40 -7.82 -14.21
CA GLY A 143 -8.72 -9.03 -13.75
C GLY A 143 -7.22 -8.93 -14.01
N ARG A 144 -6.38 -9.24 -13.00
CA ARG A 144 -4.92 -9.08 -13.08
C ARG A 144 -4.17 -10.15 -12.33
N ILE A 145 -2.92 -10.38 -12.72
CA ILE A 145 -1.95 -11.10 -11.88
C ILE A 145 -0.97 -10.08 -11.34
N ALA A 146 -0.91 -9.94 -10.03
CA ALA A 146 -0.05 -8.99 -9.34
C ALA A 146 1.16 -9.70 -8.71
N PHE A 147 2.33 -9.10 -8.87
CA PHE A 147 3.62 -9.56 -8.35
C PHE A 147 4.19 -8.50 -7.40
N PRO A 148 3.76 -8.47 -6.13
CA PRO A 148 4.34 -7.58 -5.15
C PRO A 148 5.73 -8.04 -4.73
N ILE A 149 6.64 -7.07 -4.53
CA ILE A 149 7.94 -7.24 -3.91
C ILE A 149 8.01 -6.25 -2.75
N LEU A 150 7.85 -6.72 -1.51
CA LEU A 150 7.77 -5.88 -0.34
C LEU A 150 9.02 -6.04 0.52
N PHE A 151 9.64 -4.95 0.84
CA PHE A 151 10.65 -4.85 1.89
C PHE A 151 9.96 -4.52 3.20
N ALA A 152 10.09 -5.40 4.18
CA ALA A 152 9.53 -5.23 5.51
C ALA A 152 10.67 -4.92 6.50
N VAL A 153 10.58 -3.78 7.15
CA VAL A 153 11.54 -3.33 8.17
C VAL A 153 10.84 -3.27 9.51
N LYS A 154 11.35 -4.01 10.48
CA LYS A 154 10.80 -4.07 11.83
C LYS A 154 11.73 -3.33 12.79
N PRO A 155 11.28 -2.23 13.41
CA PRO A 155 12.05 -1.58 14.46
C PRO A 155 12.29 -2.53 15.63
N ARG A 156 13.42 -2.37 16.33
CA ARG A 156 13.69 -3.13 17.55
C ARG A 156 12.56 -2.92 18.55
N PHE A 157 12.15 -4.00 19.22
CA PHE A 157 11.07 -3.99 20.23
C PHE A 157 9.67 -3.64 19.68
N SER A 158 9.46 -3.72 18.39
CA SER A 158 8.16 -3.50 17.77
C SER A 158 7.56 -4.83 17.28
N PHE A 159 6.24 -4.97 17.40
CA PHE A 159 5.47 -6.01 16.72
C PHE A 159 4.97 -5.55 15.35
N VAL A 160 5.15 -4.27 15.03
CA VAL A 160 4.79 -3.64 13.76
C VAL A 160 6.00 -3.55 12.86
N SER A 161 5.85 -3.87 11.60
CA SER A 161 6.81 -3.63 10.52
C SER A 161 6.32 -2.52 9.60
N PHE A 162 7.25 -1.77 9.04
CA PHE A 162 7.00 -0.88 7.91
C PHE A 162 7.28 -1.64 6.63
N GLU A 163 6.39 -1.51 5.67
CA GLU A 163 6.46 -2.23 4.42
C GLU A 163 6.44 -1.26 3.25
N PHE A 164 7.32 -1.49 2.28
CA PHE A 164 7.35 -0.72 1.06
C PHE A 164 7.93 -1.53 -0.08
N GLY A 165 7.53 -1.23 -1.30
CA GLY A 165 8.13 -1.87 -2.46
C GLY A 165 7.30 -1.77 -3.72
N PRO A 166 7.87 -2.19 -4.87
CA PRO A 166 7.16 -2.19 -6.13
C PRO A 166 6.18 -3.36 -6.25
N GLN A 167 5.17 -3.16 -7.08
CA GLN A 167 4.29 -4.21 -7.57
C GLN A 167 4.17 -4.07 -9.10
N ILE A 168 4.27 -5.20 -9.78
CA ILE A 168 3.99 -5.32 -11.21
C ILE A 168 2.66 -6.04 -11.32
N SER A 169 1.75 -5.55 -12.16
CA SER A 169 0.47 -6.20 -12.43
C SER A 169 0.30 -6.41 -13.93
N ILE A 170 0.03 -7.67 -14.30
CA ILE A 170 -0.22 -8.08 -15.68
C ILE A 170 -1.73 -8.18 -15.85
N PRO A 171 -2.33 -7.41 -16.78
CA PRO A 171 -3.76 -7.50 -17.06
C PRO A 171 -4.11 -8.86 -17.69
N LEU A 172 -5.21 -9.43 -17.25
CA LEU A 172 -5.84 -10.59 -17.85
C LEU A 172 -7.04 -10.18 -18.70
N PHE A 173 -7.82 -9.25 -18.14
CA PHE A 173 -8.95 -8.62 -18.82
C PHE A 173 -9.30 -7.29 -18.16
N ASP A 174 -9.79 -6.34 -18.95
CA ASP A 174 -10.43 -5.11 -18.52
C ASP A 174 -11.71 -4.93 -19.33
N LYS A 175 -12.86 -5.10 -18.69
CA LYS A 175 -14.18 -5.01 -19.34
C LYS A 175 -14.87 -3.73 -18.90
N LEU A 176 -15.19 -2.89 -19.86
CA LEU A 176 -15.94 -1.65 -19.67
C LEU A 176 -17.39 -1.87 -20.10
N GLU A 177 -18.31 -1.74 -19.15
CA GLU A 177 -19.76 -1.80 -19.35
C GLU A 177 -20.34 -0.42 -19.08
N LEU A 178 -20.97 0.18 -20.07
CA LEU A 178 -21.56 1.52 -19.96
C LEU A 178 -22.99 1.49 -20.44
N ASP A 179 -23.92 2.06 -19.67
CA ASP A 179 -25.33 2.09 -20.02
C ASP A 179 -25.55 2.73 -21.40
N GLY A 180 -26.22 1.97 -22.29
CA GLY A 180 -26.52 2.37 -23.67
C GLY A 180 -25.31 2.46 -24.59
N ALA A 181 -24.16 1.93 -24.20
CA ALA A 181 -22.99 1.72 -25.04
C ALA A 181 -22.70 0.21 -25.16
N ARG A 182 -22.01 -0.18 -26.23
CA ARG A 182 -21.60 -1.57 -26.42
C ARG A 182 -20.46 -1.88 -25.43
N ASP A 183 -20.59 -3.00 -24.71
CA ASP A 183 -19.52 -3.51 -23.86
C ASP A 183 -18.22 -3.62 -24.63
N ARG A 184 -17.13 -3.17 -24.02
CA ARG A 184 -15.81 -3.17 -24.64
C ARG A 184 -14.82 -3.88 -23.75
N GLU A 185 -14.03 -4.74 -24.34
CA GLU A 185 -12.80 -5.22 -23.76
C GLU A 185 -11.69 -4.22 -24.08
N LEU A 186 -11.00 -3.75 -23.04
CA LEU A 186 -9.95 -2.75 -23.17
C LEU A 186 -8.61 -3.46 -23.26
N ASP A 187 -7.82 -3.14 -24.27
CA ASP A 187 -6.43 -3.57 -24.36
C ASP A 187 -5.57 -2.74 -23.40
N SER A 188 -5.11 -3.36 -22.34
CA SER A 188 -4.36 -2.72 -21.25
C SER A 188 -2.92 -3.20 -21.18
N SER A 189 -2.01 -2.29 -20.87
CA SER A 189 -0.60 -2.59 -20.64
C SER A 189 -0.33 -3.04 -19.21
N MET A 190 0.86 -3.60 -18.98
CA MET A 190 1.36 -3.88 -17.63
C MET A 190 1.34 -2.61 -16.78
N GLU A 191 1.00 -2.77 -15.51
CA GLU A 191 0.95 -1.70 -14.53
C GLU A 191 2.11 -1.82 -13.55
N PHE A 192 2.64 -0.66 -13.16
CA PHE A 192 3.62 -0.51 -12.11
C PHE A 192 3.03 0.31 -10.97
N SER A 193 3.18 -0.17 -9.76
CA SER A 193 2.74 0.55 -8.57
C SER A 193 3.79 0.49 -7.47
N MET A 194 3.65 1.40 -6.50
CA MET A 194 4.40 1.39 -5.25
C MET A 194 3.45 1.07 -4.12
N LEU A 195 3.86 0.13 -3.30
CA LEU A 195 3.20 -0.27 -2.08
C LEU A 195 3.88 0.40 -0.90
N LEU A 196 3.10 0.92 0.03
CA LEU A 196 3.59 1.49 1.28
C LEU A 196 2.61 1.16 2.40
N GLY A 197 3.10 0.69 3.53
CA GLY A 197 2.19 0.40 4.63
C GLY A 197 2.85 -0.17 5.87
N VAL A 198 2.04 -0.87 6.63
CA VAL A 198 2.43 -1.49 7.88
C VAL A 198 1.94 -2.93 7.91
N GLY A 199 2.74 -3.78 8.55
CA GLY A 199 2.40 -5.16 8.76
C GLY A 199 2.68 -5.58 10.20
N PHE A 200 2.03 -6.64 10.65
CA PHE A 200 2.25 -7.21 11.96
C PHE A 200 2.02 -8.72 11.95
N ARG A 201 2.94 -9.41 12.58
CA ARG A 201 2.84 -10.83 12.79
C ARG A 201 2.08 -11.11 14.08
N VAL A 202 0.89 -11.70 13.95
CA VAL A 202 0.04 -12.04 15.08
C VAL A 202 0.61 -13.27 15.81
N ASN A 203 1.05 -14.26 15.05
CA ASN A 203 1.69 -15.48 15.52
C ASN A 203 2.56 -16.10 14.41
N GLU A 204 3.04 -17.31 14.59
CA GLU A 204 3.88 -18.00 13.58
C GLU A 204 3.16 -18.28 12.27
N ARG A 205 1.82 -18.31 12.28
CA ARG A 205 1.00 -18.68 11.12
C ARG A 205 0.28 -17.53 10.46
N ILE A 206 0.09 -16.41 11.18
CA ILE A 206 -0.76 -15.30 10.71
C ILE A 206 0.04 -14.02 10.66
N TYR A 207 0.06 -13.42 9.50
CA TYR A 207 0.59 -12.10 9.22
C TYR A 207 -0.50 -11.21 8.66
N LEU A 208 -0.64 -10.01 9.19
CA LEU A 208 -1.61 -9.00 8.74
C LEU A 208 -0.86 -7.82 8.14
N ASP A 209 -1.44 -7.19 7.13
CA ASP A 209 -0.89 -5.96 6.55
C ASP A 209 -1.99 -4.97 6.18
N LEU A 210 -1.61 -3.70 6.18
CA LEU A 210 -2.41 -2.59 5.67
C LEU A 210 -1.52 -1.78 4.72
N LEU A 211 -1.85 -1.80 3.44
CA LEU A 211 -1.03 -1.25 2.38
C LEU A 211 -1.79 -0.19 1.58
N LEU A 212 -1.10 0.89 1.27
CA LEU A 212 -1.46 1.83 0.22
C LEU A 212 -0.79 1.37 -1.07
N ASP A 213 -1.56 1.23 -2.14
CA ASP A 213 -1.11 0.86 -3.48
C ASP A 213 -1.32 2.06 -4.40
N ALA A 214 -0.23 2.72 -4.81
CA ALA A 214 -0.26 3.87 -5.68
C ALA A 214 0.27 3.49 -7.07
N LYS A 215 -0.60 3.47 -8.05
CA LYS A 215 -0.27 3.24 -9.46
C LYS A 215 -0.10 4.57 -10.16
N PHE A 216 1.13 4.87 -10.55
CA PHE A 216 1.46 6.17 -11.13
C PHE A 216 1.08 6.30 -12.61
N TYR A 217 0.95 5.17 -13.30
CA TYR A 217 0.72 5.16 -14.73
C TYR A 217 0.07 3.86 -15.18
N HIS A 218 -1.07 4.01 -15.85
CA HIS A 218 -1.74 2.94 -16.56
C HIS A 218 -2.14 3.46 -17.95
N LYS A 219 -1.82 2.70 -18.97
CA LYS A 219 -2.14 3.07 -20.36
C LYS A 219 -3.09 2.04 -20.94
N TYR A 220 -4.23 2.50 -21.44
CA TYR A 220 -5.05 1.74 -22.36
C TYR A 220 -4.64 2.07 -23.79
N ASN A 221 -4.54 1.04 -24.64
CA ASN A 221 -4.18 1.22 -26.05
C ASN A 221 -5.34 1.84 -26.85
N GLU A 222 -6.57 1.73 -26.35
CA GLU A 222 -7.76 2.28 -26.95
C GLU A 222 -8.21 3.57 -26.26
N ARG A 223 -8.74 4.51 -27.05
CA ARG A 223 -9.43 5.69 -26.53
C ARG A 223 -10.84 5.30 -26.13
N ILE A 224 -11.16 5.37 -24.86
CA ILE A 224 -12.51 5.11 -24.32
C ILE A 224 -13.40 6.33 -24.52
N ALA A 225 -12.83 7.49 -24.31
CA ALA A 225 -13.38 8.80 -24.63
C ALA A 225 -12.22 9.65 -25.13
N ASP A 226 -12.51 10.77 -25.78
CA ASP A 226 -11.50 11.61 -26.41
C ASP A 226 -10.32 11.89 -25.46
N GLY A 227 -9.23 11.15 -25.62
CA GLY A 227 -7.96 11.31 -24.92
C GLY A 227 -7.74 10.54 -23.61
N LEU A 228 -8.57 9.60 -23.21
CA LEU A 228 -8.47 8.84 -21.96
C LEU A 228 -7.52 7.61 -22.03
N ALA A 229 -6.31 7.80 -22.53
CA ALA A 229 -5.34 6.71 -22.62
C ALA A 229 -4.49 6.49 -21.35
N HIS A 230 -4.49 7.46 -20.41
CA HIS A 230 -3.61 7.44 -19.25
C HIS A 230 -4.39 7.64 -17.95
N TRP A 231 -4.29 6.67 -17.07
CA TRP A 231 -5.02 6.67 -15.80
C TRP A 231 -4.05 6.51 -14.65
N SER A 232 -4.36 7.13 -13.53
CA SER A 232 -3.73 6.85 -12.25
C SER A 232 -4.72 6.12 -11.34
N SER A 233 -4.24 5.29 -10.46
CA SER A 233 -5.09 4.66 -9.47
C SER A 233 -4.42 4.61 -8.10
N VAL A 234 -5.25 4.72 -7.07
CA VAL A 234 -4.85 4.56 -5.68
C VAL A 234 -5.77 3.54 -5.04
N ALA A 235 -5.20 2.64 -4.27
CA ALA A 235 -5.97 1.68 -3.51
C ALA A 235 -5.45 1.56 -2.08
N ILE A 236 -6.36 1.30 -1.14
CA ILE A 236 -6.03 0.89 0.22
C ILE A 236 -6.44 -0.56 0.35
N LYS A 237 -5.54 -1.41 0.82
CA LYS A 237 -5.79 -2.83 0.98
C LYS A 237 -5.38 -3.32 2.37
N ALA A 238 -6.23 -4.14 2.97
CA ALA A 238 -5.94 -4.91 4.16
C ALA A 238 -5.73 -6.37 3.77
N GLY A 239 -4.67 -6.96 4.26
CA GLY A 239 -4.25 -8.30 3.90
C GLY A 239 -4.08 -9.22 5.10
N VAL A 240 -4.25 -10.51 4.84
CA VAL A 240 -3.87 -11.59 5.72
C VAL A 240 -3.08 -12.62 4.95
N THR A 241 -1.91 -12.98 5.49
CA THR A 241 -1.12 -14.11 5.00
C THR A 241 -1.16 -15.21 6.05
N PHE A 242 -1.60 -16.38 5.63
CA PHE A 242 -1.71 -17.56 6.46
C PHE A 242 -0.70 -18.62 6.03
N ASN A 243 0.13 -19.07 6.97
CA ASN A 243 1.03 -20.20 6.78
C ASN A 243 0.32 -21.50 7.20
N PRO A 244 0.06 -22.43 6.29
CA PRO A 244 -0.62 -23.68 6.61
C PRO A 244 0.28 -24.73 7.29
N PHE A 245 1.62 -24.51 7.36
CA PHE A 245 2.62 -25.47 7.86
C PHE A 245 3.10 -25.16 9.26
#